data_e1f6343b52c0375075260a0ad9cd16ec
#
_entry.id   e1f6343b52c0375075260a0ad9cd16ec
#
_cell.length_a   1.000
_cell.length_b   1.000
_cell.length_c   1.000
_cell.angle_alpha   90.00
_cell.angle_beta   90.00
_cell.angle_gamma   90.00
#
_symmetry.space_group_name_H-M   'P 1'
#
loop_
_entity.id
_entity.type
_entity.pdbx_description
1 polymer ?
#
loop_
_entity_poly.entity_id
_entity_poly.type
_entity_poly.pdbx_seq_one_letter_code
_entity_poly.pdbx_strand_id
1 'polypeptide(L)'
;LSAGAAWYVNAREAFVRDPIQAVVGQLASSAAAEGLHVEADQHEEWRASVGVLQRQLHEHTAEIVLLKSTLASDELIDFRHVLLEFDFKRRGLRMDCVLLGDGIVAIVEFKRTKLSAADREQVTNYAVNLVEFHEETRRLIKEEQCIVAPLLTLTTGTKTGKSSGFKGGFLREPWGSVIGRPLECDSTTLHAALHFSLEQRRGR
;
A
#
# COMPACT_ATOMS: atom_id res chain seq x y z
N LEU A 1 5.71 -3.85 -13.41
CA LEU A 1 6.24 -2.54 -13.01
C LEU A 1 7.73 -2.54 -13.30
N SER A 2 8.23 -1.61 -14.13
CA SER A 2 9.65 -1.51 -14.43
C SER A 2 10.42 -1.08 -13.17
N ALA A 3 11.56 -1.69 -12.91
CA ALA A 3 12.43 -1.43 -11.75
C ALA A 3 12.95 0.03 -11.64
N GLY A 4 12.56 0.93 -12.55
CA GLY A 4 12.90 2.36 -12.51
C GLY A 4 11.79 3.28 -12.07
N ALA A 5 10.66 2.73 -11.57
CA ALA A 5 9.50 3.54 -11.19
C ALA A 5 9.37 3.73 -9.66
N ALA A 6 10.18 3.10 -8.85
CA ALA A 6 10.17 3.26 -7.39
C ALA A 6 11.60 3.41 -6.86
N TRP A 7 11.75 4.15 -5.77
CA TRP A 7 13.07 4.37 -5.14
C TRP A 7 13.55 3.16 -4.32
N TYR A 8 12.62 2.32 -3.89
CA TYR A 8 12.89 1.03 -3.26
C TYR A 8 11.92 -0.02 -3.78
N VAL A 9 12.42 -1.19 -4.15
CA VAL A 9 11.63 -2.36 -4.58
C VAL A 9 12.24 -3.60 -3.97
N ASN A 10 11.43 -4.40 -3.28
CA ASN A 10 11.88 -5.69 -2.76
C ASN A 10 10.71 -6.67 -2.61
N ALA A 11 11.05 -7.96 -2.48
CA ALA A 11 10.10 -8.95 -2.00
C ALA A 11 9.67 -8.62 -0.56
N ARG A 12 8.41 -8.87 -0.21
CA ARG A 12 7.87 -8.57 1.12
C ARG A 12 8.71 -9.19 2.24
N GLU A 13 9.07 -10.47 2.10
CA GLU A 13 9.85 -11.20 3.12
C GLU A 13 11.24 -10.61 3.35
N ALA A 14 11.86 -10.08 2.30
CA ALA A 14 13.14 -9.38 2.41
C ALA A 14 12.94 -8.01 3.06
N PHE A 15 11.97 -7.23 2.59
CA PHE A 15 11.64 -5.92 3.15
C PHE A 15 11.36 -5.97 4.66
N VAL A 16 10.60 -6.95 5.14
CA VAL A 16 10.29 -7.10 6.57
C VAL A 16 11.53 -7.36 7.42
N ARG A 17 12.58 -7.96 6.84
CA ARG A 17 13.85 -8.28 7.52
C ARG A 17 14.93 -7.21 7.35
N ASP A 18 14.80 -6.35 6.34
CA ASP A 18 15.78 -5.31 6.07
C ASP A 18 15.83 -4.30 7.23
N PRO A 19 17.03 -3.88 7.69
CA PRO A 19 17.13 -2.81 8.67
C PRO A 19 16.47 -1.52 8.15
N ILE A 20 15.66 -0.87 8.99
CA ILE A 20 14.97 0.39 8.61
C ILE A 20 15.97 1.41 8.05
N GLN A 21 17.14 1.54 8.66
CA GLN A 21 18.20 2.45 8.22
C GLN A 21 18.70 2.15 6.80
N ALA A 22 18.77 0.87 6.42
CA ALA A 22 19.17 0.47 5.08
C ALA A 22 18.11 0.87 4.05
N VAL A 23 16.82 0.65 4.34
CA VAL A 23 15.71 1.06 3.48
C VAL A 23 15.69 2.58 3.31
N VAL A 24 15.76 3.33 4.42
CA VAL A 24 15.77 4.80 4.39
C VAL A 24 17.00 5.35 3.68
N GLY A 25 18.17 4.72 3.87
CA GLY A 25 19.39 5.07 3.15
C GLY A 25 19.26 4.89 1.63
N GLN A 26 18.59 3.83 1.19
CA GLN A 26 18.31 3.62 -0.23
C GLN A 26 17.34 4.69 -0.78
N LEU A 27 16.28 5.03 -0.04
CA LEU A 27 15.37 6.12 -0.43
C LEU A 27 16.11 7.45 -0.59
N ALA A 28 16.96 7.80 0.38
CA ALA A 28 17.76 9.01 0.31
C ALA A 28 18.74 9.02 -0.86
N SER A 29 19.38 7.88 -1.14
CA SER A 29 20.29 7.72 -2.29
C SER A 29 19.55 7.87 -3.62
N SER A 30 18.34 7.32 -3.73
CA SER A 30 17.50 7.43 -4.92
C SER A 30 17.03 8.86 -5.14
N ALA A 31 16.60 9.57 -4.09
CA ALA A 31 16.25 10.99 -4.14
C ALA A 31 17.42 11.85 -4.62
N ALA A 32 18.61 11.62 -4.06
CA ALA A 32 19.83 12.33 -4.45
C ALA A 32 20.21 12.06 -5.92
N ALA A 33 20.04 10.84 -6.41
CA ALA A 33 20.27 10.51 -7.82
C ALA A 33 19.30 11.22 -8.77
N GLU A 34 18.11 11.59 -8.31
CA GLU A 34 17.16 12.43 -9.05
C GLU A 34 17.38 13.95 -8.83
N GLY A 35 18.43 14.34 -8.09
CA GLY A 35 18.78 15.74 -7.81
C GLY A 35 17.88 16.37 -6.74
N LEU A 36 17.15 15.57 -5.98
CA LEU A 36 16.27 16.06 -4.91
C LEU A 36 17.04 16.16 -3.59
N HIS A 37 16.86 17.28 -2.90
CA HIS A 37 17.36 17.47 -1.54
C HIS A 37 16.36 16.90 -0.55
N VAL A 38 16.83 16.00 0.31
CA VAL A 38 16.01 15.38 1.37
C VAL A 38 16.27 16.08 2.69
N GLU A 39 15.23 16.67 3.26
CA GLU A 39 15.29 17.31 4.56
C GLU A 39 15.24 16.29 5.72
N ALA A 40 15.65 16.72 6.92
CA ALA A 40 15.65 15.85 8.09
C ALA A 40 14.25 15.30 8.43
N ASP A 41 13.22 16.14 8.27
CA ASP A 41 11.82 15.75 8.51
C ASP A 41 11.37 14.64 7.58
N GLN A 42 11.78 14.65 6.31
CA GLN A 42 11.48 13.60 5.35
C GLN A 42 12.13 12.26 5.75
N HIS A 43 13.35 12.29 6.26
CA HIS A 43 14.00 11.09 6.79
C HIS A 43 13.23 10.49 7.97
N GLU A 44 12.72 11.34 8.88
CA GLU A 44 11.90 10.87 10.01
C GLU A 44 10.55 10.31 9.55
N GLU A 45 9.92 10.92 8.55
CA GLU A 45 8.68 10.41 7.95
C GLU A 45 8.90 9.04 7.31
N TRP A 46 9.94 8.86 6.51
CA TRP A 46 10.29 7.55 5.95
C TRP A 46 10.57 6.52 7.02
N ARG A 47 11.34 6.89 8.07
CA ARG A 47 11.63 5.98 9.18
C ARG A 47 10.36 5.52 9.89
N ALA A 48 9.44 6.44 10.15
CA ALA A 48 8.16 6.14 10.78
C ALA A 48 7.29 5.23 9.89
N SER A 49 7.16 5.57 8.61
CA SER A 49 6.34 4.83 7.63
C SER A 49 6.88 3.42 7.39
N VAL A 50 8.20 3.29 7.17
CA VAL A 50 8.88 1.99 6.99
C VAL A 50 8.71 1.12 8.24
N GLY A 51 8.91 1.71 9.44
CA GLY A 51 8.77 0.97 10.70
C GLY A 51 7.35 0.48 10.96
N VAL A 52 6.33 1.28 10.64
CA VAL A 52 4.93 0.86 10.70
C VAL A 52 4.68 -0.26 9.69
N LEU A 53 5.09 -0.07 8.44
CA LEU A 53 4.84 -1.03 7.37
C LEU A 53 5.49 -2.38 7.64
N GLN A 54 6.76 -2.42 8.05
CA GLN A 54 7.47 -3.67 8.37
C GLN A 54 6.76 -4.44 9.48
N ARG A 55 6.42 -3.77 10.59
CA ARG A 55 5.71 -4.39 11.71
C ARG A 55 4.36 -4.94 11.27
N GLN A 56 3.57 -4.16 10.55
CA GLN A 56 2.22 -4.53 10.14
C GLN A 56 2.21 -5.62 9.06
N LEU A 57 3.19 -5.66 8.17
CA LEU A 57 3.38 -6.77 7.22
C LEU A 57 3.87 -8.05 7.93
N HIS A 58 4.63 -7.93 9.00
CA HIS A 58 5.01 -9.08 9.82
C HIS A 58 3.79 -9.69 10.53
N GLU A 59 2.93 -8.86 11.14
CA GLU A 59 1.67 -9.28 11.77
C GLU A 59 0.73 -9.91 10.75
N HIS A 60 0.58 -9.29 9.58
CA HIS A 60 -0.20 -9.83 8.46
C HIS A 60 0.30 -11.21 8.03
N THR A 61 1.63 -11.40 7.92
CA THR A 61 2.22 -12.69 7.57
C THR A 61 1.90 -13.77 8.60
N ALA A 62 1.97 -13.45 9.88
CA ALA A 62 1.66 -14.39 10.96
C ALA A 62 0.18 -14.85 10.90
N GLU A 63 -0.73 -13.92 10.61
CA GLU A 63 -2.15 -14.20 10.43
C GLU A 63 -2.40 -15.10 9.21
N ILE A 64 -1.78 -14.81 8.07
CA ILE A 64 -1.87 -15.64 6.85
C ILE A 64 -1.34 -17.06 7.10
N VAL A 65 -0.22 -17.21 7.80
CA VAL A 65 0.34 -18.54 8.14
C VAL A 65 -0.63 -19.33 9.01
N LEU A 66 -1.25 -18.68 10.00
CA LEU A 66 -2.26 -19.32 10.85
C LEU A 66 -3.47 -19.77 10.04
N LEU A 67 -3.98 -18.92 9.15
CA LEU A 67 -5.10 -19.27 8.27
C LEU A 67 -4.77 -20.42 7.33
N LYS A 68 -3.58 -20.45 6.74
CA LYS A 68 -3.10 -21.56 5.91
C LYS A 68 -3.12 -22.90 6.67
N SER A 69 -2.64 -22.90 7.89
CA SER A 69 -2.61 -24.12 8.72
C SER A 69 -4.02 -24.61 9.10
N THR A 70 -4.99 -23.71 9.16
CA THR A 70 -6.37 -24.02 9.57
C THR A 70 -7.25 -24.43 8.39
N LEU A 71 -7.06 -23.81 7.22
CA LEU A 71 -7.97 -23.97 6.07
C LEU A 71 -7.47 -24.99 5.03
N ALA A 72 -6.26 -25.54 5.18
CA ALA A 72 -5.62 -26.44 4.21
C ALA A 72 -5.70 -25.94 2.75
N SER A 73 -5.69 -24.62 2.56
CA SER A 73 -5.87 -23.97 1.26
C SER A 73 -4.55 -23.37 0.79
N ASP A 74 -4.04 -23.90 -0.33
CA ASP A 74 -2.86 -23.35 -1.02
C ASP A 74 -3.15 -22.04 -1.78
N GLU A 75 -4.42 -21.64 -1.90
CA GLU A 75 -4.89 -20.50 -2.68
C GLU A 75 -5.02 -19.21 -1.86
N LEU A 76 -4.26 -19.05 -0.79
CA LEU A 76 -4.28 -17.79 -0.05
C LEU A 76 -3.58 -16.69 -0.85
N ILE A 77 -4.38 -15.75 -1.36
CA ILE A 77 -3.92 -14.50 -2.00
C ILE A 77 -3.13 -13.71 -0.96
N ASP A 78 -1.98 -13.19 -1.35
CA ASP A 78 -1.10 -12.43 -0.46
C ASP A 78 -0.33 -11.34 -1.21
N PHE A 79 0.22 -10.38 -0.46
CA PHE A 79 1.14 -9.40 -1.01
C PHE A 79 2.54 -9.98 -1.12
N ARG A 80 3.18 -9.81 -2.28
CA ARG A 80 4.49 -10.39 -2.61
C ARG A 80 5.60 -9.37 -2.68
N HIS A 81 5.31 -8.13 -3.09
CA HIS A 81 6.30 -7.08 -3.29
C HIS A 81 5.89 -5.78 -2.64
N VAL A 82 6.91 -5.05 -2.20
CA VAL A 82 6.82 -3.72 -1.61
C VAL A 82 7.59 -2.75 -2.51
N LEU A 83 6.94 -1.67 -2.91
CA LEU A 83 7.54 -0.55 -3.62
C LEU A 83 7.34 0.70 -2.77
N LEU A 84 8.41 1.44 -2.50
CA LEU A 84 8.33 2.71 -1.78
C LEU A 84 8.68 3.87 -2.71
N GLU A 85 8.06 5.01 -2.48
CA GLU A 85 8.22 6.22 -3.28
C GLU A 85 8.03 5.91 -4.77
N PHE A 86 6.89 5.29 -5.09
CA PHE A 86 6.56 4.92 -6.46
C PHE A 86 6.27 6.17 -7.29
N ASP A 87 7.19 6.49 -8.19
CA ASP A 87 7.11 7.64 -9.08
C ASP A 87 6.33 7.32 -10.35
N PHE A 88 5.13 7.89 -10.45
CA PHE A 88 4.33 7.83 -11.66
C PHE A 88 4.62 9.04 -12.55
N LYS A 89 5.83 9.06 -13.14
CA LYS A 89 6.44 10.19 -13.87
C LYS A 89 5.51 10.88 -14.85
N ARG A 90 4.72 10.13 -15.61
CA ARG A 90 3.79 10.69 -16.62
C ARG A 90 2.72 11.60 -16.02
N ARG A 91 2.44 11.47 -14.74
CA ARG A 91 1.40 12.22 -14.03
C ARG A 91 1.96 13.15 -12.96
N GLY A 92 3.27 13.12 -12.74
CA GLY A 92 3.91 13.90 -11.67
C GLY A 92 3.40 13.49 -10.29
N LEU A 93 3.05 12.22 -10.09
CA LEU A 93 2.53 11.68 -8.83
C LEU A 93 3.55 10.74 -8.23
N ARG A 94 3.72 10.83 -6.92
CA ARG A 94 4.55 9.91 -6.15
C ARG A 94 3.72 9.33 -5.01
N MET A 95 3.67 8.01 -4.94
CA MET A 95 2.91 7.26 -3.95
C MET A 95 3.87 6.74 -2.89
N ASP A 96 3.57 6.96 -1.63
CA ASP A 96 4.46 6.56 -0.52
C ASP A 96 4.77 5.08 -0.56
N CYS A 97 3.75 4.24 -0.74
CA CYS A 97 3.93 2.78 -0.84
C CYS A 97 2.91 2.15 -1.78
N VAL A 98 3.38 1.19 -2.58
CA VAL A 98 2.54 0.29 -3.39
C VAL A 98 2.89 -1.15 -3.02
N LEU A 99 1.89 -1.92 -2.62
CA LEU A 99 2.01 -3.35 -2.37
C LEU A 99 1.39 -4.12 -3.54
N LEU A 100 2.15 -5.08 -4.07
CA LEU A 100 1.69 -5.93 -5.15
C LEU A 100 1.42 -7.34 -4.65
N GLY A 101 0.24 -7.84 -4.95
CA GLY A 101 -0.18 -9.19 -4.62
C GLY A 101 -0.87 -9.90 -5.79
N ASP A 102 -1.38 -11.08 -5.53
CA ASP A 102 -2.08 -11.90 -6.52
C ASP A 102 -3.45 -11.30 -6.85
N GLY A 103 -3.50 -10.52 -7.91
CA GLY A 103 -4.72 -9.84 -8.36
C GLY A 103 -5.14 -8.65 -7.49
N ILE A 104 -4.20 -8.06 -6.76
CA ILE A 104 -4.44 -6.86 -5.96
C ILE A 104 -3.25 -5.92 -6.00
N VAL A 105 -3.53 -4.64 -6.12
CA VAL A 105 -2.59 -3.54 -5.91
C VAL A 105 -3.10 -2.70 -4.75
N ALA A 106 -2.38 -2.68 -3.62
CA ALA A 106 -2.72 -1.78 -2.53
C ALA A 106 -1.82 -0.54 -2.58
N ILE A 107 -2.42 0.64 -2.49
CA ILE A 107 -1.73 1.91 -2.37
C ILE A 107 -1.85 2.35 -0.92
N VAL A 108 -0.74 2.52 -0.23
CA VAL A 108 -0.72 2.97 1.15
C VAL A 108 -0.11 4.37 1.21
N GLU A 109 -0.92 5.32 1.62
CA GLU A 109 -0.50 6.69 1.88
C GLU A 109 -0.36 6.89 3.39
N PHE A 110 0.77 7.43 3.82
CA PHE A 110 1.07 7.65 5.23
C PHE A 110 0.82 9.10 5.62
N LYS A 111 0.17 9.28 6.77
CA LYS A 111 -0.01 10.59 7.40
C LYS A 111 0.44 10.52 8.85
N ARG A 112 0.95 11.62 9.38
CA ARG A 112 1.55 11.61 10.70
C ARG A 112 0.51 11.45 11.81
N THR A 113 -0.45 12.37 11.92
CA THR A 113 -1.29 12.47 13.11
C THR A 113 -2.79 12.52 12.85
N LYS A 114 -3.23 12.89 11.67
CA LYS A 114 -4.66 13.02 11.34
C LYS A 114 -4.91 12.75 9.86
N LEU A 115 -6.11 12.28 9.56
CA LEU A 115 -6.62 12.10 8.20
C LEU A 115 -7.65 13.17 7.88
N SER A 116 -7.64 13.63 6.64
CA SER A 116 -8.54 14.66 6.11
C SER A 116 -9.32 14.16 4.89
N ALA A 117 -10.31 14.93 4.45
CA ALA A 117 -11.00 14.66 3.20
C ALA A 117 -10.06 14.75 1.99
N ALA A 118 -9.10 15.70 2.02
CA ALA A 118 -8.10 15.86 0.97
C ALA A 118 -7.18 14.64 0.86
N ASP A 119 -6.81 14.00 1.97
CA ASP A 119 -5.99 12.78 1.95
C ASP A 119 -6.76 11.60 1.31
N ARG A 120 -8.07 11.49 1.58
CA ARG A 120 -8.93 10.48 0.91
C ARG A 120 -9.00 10.72 -0.59
N GLU A 121 -9.16 11.98 -0.99
CA GLU A 121 -9.16 12.36 -2.40
C GLU A 121 -7.80 12.07 -3.05
N GLN A 122 -6.69 12.36 -2.38
CA GLN A 122 -5.34 12.09 -2.84
C GLN A 122 -5.14 10.60 -3.14
N VAL A 123 -5.40 9.71 -2.17
CA VAL A 123 -5.19 8.27 -2.37
C VAL A 123 -6.18 7.67 -3.38
N THR A 124 -7.39 8.23 -3.47
CA THR A 124 -8.36 7.86 -4.52
C THR A 124 -7.84 8.24 -5.89
N ASN A 125 -7.30 9.45 -6.04
CA ASN A 125 -6.71 9.92 -7.29
C ASN A 125 -5.51 9.07 -7.72
N TYR A 126 -4.71 8.60 -6.79
CA TYR A 126 -3.63 7.65 -7.10
C TYR A 126 -4.18 6.35 -7.69
N ALA A 127 -5.22 5.77 -7.08
CA ALA A 127 -5.85 4.55 -7.58
C ALA A 127 -6.46 4.76 -8.98
N VAL A 128 -7.18 5.85 -9.20
CA VAL A 128 -7.74 6.22 -10.51
C VAL A 128 -6.63 6.37 -11.54
N ASN A 129 -5.55 7.08 -11.22
CA ASN A 129 -4.43 7.26 -12.15
C ASN A 129 -3.74 5.93 -12.52
N LEU A 130 -3.58 4.99 -11.59
CA LEU A 130 -3.07 3.65 -11.91
C LEU A 130 -3.99 2.91 -12.86
N VAL A 131 -5.29 2.93 -12.60
CA VAL A 131 -6.30 2.26 -13.44
C VAL A 131 -6.36 2.86 -14.85
N GLU A 132 -6.31 4.18 -14.94
CA GLU A 132 -6.50 4.87 -16.23
C GLU A 132 -5.22 4.94 -17.08
N PHE A 133 -4.05 5.02 -16.47
CA PHE A 133 -2.82 5.40 -17.19
C PHE A 133 -1.67 4.40 -17.03
N HIS A 134 -1.73 3.45 -16.08
CA HIS A 134 -0.72 2.40 -15.96
C HIS A 134 -1.11 1.20 -16.82
N GLU A 135 -0.38 0.97 -17.89
CA GLU A 135 -0.72 0.00 -18.94
C GLU A 135 -0.95 -1.42 -18.39
N GLU A 136 -0.03 -1.90 -17.56
CA GLU A 136 -0.12 -3.24 -16.99
C GLU A 136 -1.29 -3.39 -16.02
N THR A 137 -1.53 -2.39 -15.16
CA THR A 137 -2.70 -2.39 -14.27
C THR A 137 -4.00 -2.43 -15.08
N ARG A 138 -4.09 -1.63 -16.15
CA ARG A 138 -5.26 -1.63 -17.04
C ARG A 138 -5.46 -2.98 -17.74
N ARG A 139 -4.38 -3.62 -18.17
CA ARG A 139 -4.44 -4.94 -18.79
C ARG A 139 -5.01 -5.97 -17.81
N LEU A 140 -4.46 -6.06 -16.61
CA LEU A 140 -4.90 -6.99 -15.57
C LEU A 140 -6.36 -6.74 -15.13
N ILE A 141 -6.77 -5.47 -15.09
CA ILE A 141 -8.16 -5.12 -14.75
C ILE A 141 -9.13 -5.58 -15.85
N LYS A 142 -8.78 -5.37 -17.13
CA LYS A 142 -9.62 -5.83 -18.25
C LYS A 142 -9.79 -7.35 -18.29
N GLU A 143 -8.81 -8.07 -17.77
CA GLU A 143 -8.85 -9.53 -17.64
C GLU A 143 -9.55 -9.97 -16.33
N GLU A 144 -10.18 -9.04 -15.59
CA GLU A 144 -10.82 -9.24 -14.28
C GLU A 144 -9.89 -9.88 -13.23
N GLN A 145 -8.59 -9.72 -13.40
CA GLN A 145 -7.57 -10.35 -12.56
C GLN A 145 -7.08 -9.45 -11.43
N CYS A 146 -7.46 -8.17 -11.39
CA CYS A 146 -6.90 -7.22 -10.45
C CYS A 146 -7.93 -6.23 -9.88
N ILE A 147 -7.76 -5.90 -8.60
CA ILE A 147 -8.41 -4.75 -7.96
C ILE A 147 -7.35 -3.79 -7.42
N VAL A 148 -7.71 -2.53 -7.21
CA VAL A 148 -6.87 -1.51 -6.56
C VAL A 148 -7.50 -1.14 -5.22
N ALA A 149 -6.72 -1.25 -4.14
CA ALA A 149 -7.15 -0.97 -2.78
C ALA A 149 -6.40 0.26 -2.24
N PRO A 150 -7.02 1.45 -2.17
CA PRO A 150 -6.43 2.63 -1.56
C PRO A 150 -6.55 2.57 -0.03
N LEU A 151 -5.44 2.81 0.68
CA LEU A 151 -5.36 2.83 2.14
C LEU A 151 -4.72 4.13 2.64
N LEU A 152 -5.26 4.65 3.73
CA LEU A 152 -4.71 5.79 4.47
C LEU A 152 -4.30 5.35 5.86
N THR A 153 -3.05 5.55 6.22
CA THR A 153 -2.46 5.03 7.47
C THR A 153 -1.87 6.17 8.30
N LEU A 154 -2.27 6.25 9.57
CA LEU A 154 -1.58 7.10 10.54
C LEU A 154 -0.31 6.43 11.04
N THR A 155 0.83 7.13 10.99
CA THR A 155 2.10 6.62 11.52
C THR A 155 2.23 6.85 13.01
N THR A 156 1.62 7.94 13.53
CA THR A 156 1.56 8.25 14.96
C THR A 156 0.12 8.55 15.37
N GLY A 157 -0.27 8.13 16.57
CA GLY A 157 -1.65 8.26 17.04
C GLY A 157 -2.51 7.06 16.70
N THR A 158 -3.64 6.99 17.35
CA THR A 158 -4.68 5.99 17.09
C THR A 158 -5.85 6.67 16.40
N LYS A 159 -6.48 5.96 15.50
CA LYS A 159 -7.74 6.41 14.91
C LYS A 159 -8.78 6.52 16.04
N THR A 160 -9.17 7.76 16.38
CA THR A 160 -10.21 8.00 17.38
C THR A 160 -11.56 7.57 16.82
N GLY A 161 -11.98 6.36 17.18
CA GLY A 161 -13.25 5.77 16.84
C GLY A 161 -13.21 4.28 17.19
N LYS A 162 -14.27 3.78 17.81
CA LYS A 162 -14.42 2.34 18.07
C LYS A 162 -14.03 1.58 16.80
N SER A 163 -13.36 0.45 16.93
CA SER A 163 -13.06 -0.51 15.87
C SER A 163 -14.36 -1.07 15.24
N SER A 164 -15.20 -0.19 14.71
CA SER A 164 -16.24 -0.58 13.77
C SER A 164 -15.49 -1.05 12.53
N GLY A 165 -15.59 -2.32 12.22
CA GLY A 165 -14.86 -2.97 11.14
C GLY A 165 -14.87 -2.16 9.85
N PHE A 166 -13.88 -2.36 9.01
CA PHE A 166 -13.76 -1.65 7.74
C PHE A 166 -15.06 -1.77 6.95
N LYS A 167 -15.53 -0.64 6.42
CA LYS A 167 -16.69 -0.65 5.54
C LYS A 167 -16.23 -0.91 4.12
N GLY A 168 -16.47 -2.13 3.67
CA GLY A 168 -16.13 -2.55 2.32
C GLY A 168 -16.93 -1.83 1.25
N GLY A 169 -16.59 -2.14 0.01
CA GLY A 169 -17.25 -1.66 -1.18
C GLY A 169 -16.26 -1.02 -2.14
N PHE A 170 -16.79 -0.70 -3.30
CA PHE A 170 -16.04 -0.08 -4.38
C PHE A 170 -16.50 1.36 -4.60
N LEU A 171 -15.72 2.12 -5.36
CA LEU A 171 -16.14 3.44 -5.83
C LEU A 171 -17.40 3.30 -6.71
N ARG A 172 -18.03 4.43 -7.02
CA ARG A 172 -19.11 4.47 -8.00
C ARG A 172 -18.54 4.30 -9.41
N GLU A 173 -19.43 3.93 -10.36
CA GLU A 173 -19.07 3.89 -11.77
C GLU A 173 -18.30 5.16 -12.22
N PRO A 174 -17.31 5.01 -13.14
CA PRO A 174 -16.97 3.80 -13.91
C PRO A 174 -16.03 2.82 -13.22
N TRP A 175 -15.56 3.06 -11.98
CA TRP A 175 -14.57 2.25 -11.28
C TRP A 175 -15.19 1.29 -10.24
N GLY A 176 -16.51 1.17 -10.26
CA GLY A 176 -17.31 0.52 -9.21
C GLY A 176 -17.05 -0.96 -8.96
N SER A 177 -16.27 -1.61 -9.81
CA SER A 177 -15.88 -3.00 -9.60
C SER A 177 -14.38 -3.19 -9.46
N VAL A 178 -13.59 -2.13 -9.53
CA VAL A 178 -12.13 -2.21 -9.68
C VAL A 178 -11.40 -1.49 -8.56
N ILE A 179 -11.87 -0.31 -8.16
CA ILE A 179 -11.23 0.50 -7.12
C ILE A 179 -12.05 0.41 -5.84
N GLY A 180 -11.45 -0.13 -4.78
CA GLY A 180 -12.01 -0.14 -3.44
C GLY A 180 -12.20 1.29 -2.89
N ARG A 181 -13.14 1.45 -1.97
CA ARG A 181 -13.24 2.71 -1.20
C ARG A 181 -12.01 2.84 -0.31
N PRO A 182 -11.47 4.06 -0.12
CA PRO A 182 -10.33 4.27 0.76
C PRO A 182 -10.59 3.73 2.17
N LEU A 183 -9.70 2.86 2.64
CA LEU A 183 -9.71 2.35 4.00
C LEU A 183 -8.80 3.21 4.87
N GLU A 184 -9.31 3.60 6.02
CA GLU A 184 -8.54 4.37 6.99
C GLU A 184 -8.11 3.47 8.13
N CYS A 185 -6.82 3.46 8.42
CA CYS A 185 -6.22 2.68 9.49
C CYS A 185 -5.15 3.49 10.24
N ASP A 186 -4.52 2.90 11.19
CA ASP A 186 -3.41 3.46 11.96
C ASP A 186 -2.26 2.46 12.08
N SER A 187 -1.22 2.84 12.83
CA SER A 187 -0.01 2.04 13.00
C SER A 187 -0.22 0.67 13.67
N THR A 188 -1.43 0.36 14.12
CA THR A 188 -1.80 -0.92 14.78
C THR A 188 -2.84 -1.72 14.01
N THR A 189 -3.49 -1.12 13.01
CA THR A 189 -4.63 -1.72 12.28
C THR A 189 -4.40 -1.85 10.78
N LEU A 190 -3.23 -1.47 10.27
CA LEU A 190 -2.92 -1.60 8.85
C LEU A 190 -2.95 -3.06 8.38
N HIS A 191 -2.44 -4.03 9.17
CA HIS A 191 -2.52 -5.46 8.83
C HIS A 191 -3.96 -5.92 8.60
N ALA A 192 -4.88 -5.50 9.46
CA ALA A 192 -6.29 -5.83 9.32
C ALA A 192 -6.94 -5.17 8.08
N ALA A 193 -6.53 -3.94 7.72
CA ALA A 193 -6.97 -3.29 6.48
C ALA A 193 -6.45 -4.01 5.24
N LEU A 194 -5.21 -4.49 5.27
CA LEU A 194 -4.62 -5.30 4.20
C LEU A 194 -5.36 -6.63 4.04
N HIS A 195 -5.61 -7.33 5.15
CA HIS A 195 -6.38 -8.58 5.15
C HIS A 195 -7.79 -8.36 4.57
N PHE A 196 -8.50 -7.33 5.02
CA PHE A 196 -9.80 -6.97 4.51
C PHE A 196 -9.80 -6.68 3.00
N SER A 197 -8.74 -6.02 2.48
CA SER A 197 -8.59 -5.76 1.05
C SER A 197 -8.43 -7.06 0.24
N LEU A 198 -7.70 -8.04 0.77
CA LEU A 198 -7.56 -9.37 0.15
C LEU A 198 -8.88 -10.13 0.16
N GLU A 199 -9.69 -10.03 1.21
CA GLU A 199 -11.03 -10.62 1.25
C GLU A 199 -11.96 -10.01 0.20
N GLN A 200 -11.90 -8.70 -0.03
CA GLN A 200 -12.65 -8.06 -1.12
C GLN A 200 -12.26 -8.61 -2.49
N ARG A 201 -10.99 -8.97 -2.70
CA ARG A 201 -10.53 -9.61 -3.95
C ARG A 201 -11.06 -11.04 -4.08
N ARG A 202 -11.14 -11.81 -2.98
CA ARG A 202 -11.65 -13.18 -2.96
C ARG A 202 -13.17 -13.25 -3.22
N GLY A 203 -13.89 -12.26 -2.79
CA GLY A 203 -15.34 -12.18 -2.98
C GLY A 203 -15.79 -11.89 -4.41
N ARG A 204 -14.82 -11.85 -5.34
CA ARG A 204 -15.01 -11.69 -6.78
C ARG A 204 -14.63 -12.94 -7.52
#